data_e7cb4ab24027e51b19f018a22abc25a4
#
_entry.id   e7cb4ab24027e51b19f018a22abc25a4
#
_cell.length_a   1.000
_cell.length_b   1.000
_cell.length_c   1.000
_cell.angle_alpha   90.00
_cell.angle_beta   90.00
_cell.angle_gamma   90.00
#
_symmetry.space_group_name_H-M   'P 1'
#
loop_
_entity.id
_entity.type
_entity.pdbx_description
1 polymer ?
#
loop_
_entity_poly.entity_id
_entity_poly.type
_entity_poly.pdbx_seq_one_letter_code
_entity_poly.pdbx_strand_id
1 'polypeptide(L)'
;MEEEIGRVSDFFAKPVVAGIDMTGTIKVGDTIHIVGHTTDMEFAVGSMQVDNVNVDVAKPGDQVGIKVPDRCRRGDKVYKVT
;
A
#
# COMPACT_ATOMS: atom_id res chain seq x y z
N MET A 1 6.83 -14.72 -5.84
CA MET A 1 5.76 -15.17 -4.94
C MET A 1 5.11 -13.97 -4.29
N GLU A 2 3.79 -13.99 -4.12
CA GLU A 2 3.06 -12.86 -3.54
C GLU A 2 2.42 -13.25 -2.22
N GLU A 3 2.49 -12.35 -1.25
CA GLU A 3 1.88 -12.53 0.07
C GLU A 3 0.94 -11.37 0.34
N GLU A 4 -0.31 -11.65 0.73
CA GLU A 4 -1.25 -10.59 1.07
C GLU A 4 -0.81 -9.91 2.36
N ILE A 5 -0.62 -8.59 2.29
CA ILE A 5 -0.10 -7.80 3.41
C ILE A 5 -1.03 -6.68 3.84
N GLY A 6 -2.14 -6.50 3.15
CA GLY A 6 -3.08 -5.45 3.51
C GLY A 6 -4.20 -5.27 2.52
N ARG A 7 -5.04 -4.29 2.80
CA ARG A 7 -6.13 -3.87 1.94
C ARG A 7 -6.18 -2.36 1.86
N VAL A 8 -6.58 -1.85 0.70
CA VAL A 8 -6.80 -0.41 0.53
C VAL A 8 -8.04 -0.02 1.33
N SER A 9 -7.84 0.87 2.30
CA SER A 9 -8.93 1.39 3.13
C SER A 9 -9.42 2.74 2.62
N ASP A 10 -8.57 3.47 1.91
CA ASP A 10 -8.91 4.78 1.38
C ASP A 10 -8.02 5.14 0.21
N PHE A 11 -8.43 6.13 -0.57
CA PHE A 11 -7.66 6.63 -1.69
C PHE A 11 -7.81 8.14 -1.80
N PHE A 12 -6.69 8.84 -1.94
CA PHE A 12 -6.65 10.29 -2.09
C PHE A 12 -6.08 10.64 -3.46
N ALA A 13 -6.78 11.49 -4.18
CA ALA A 13 -6.40 11.85 -5.55
C ALA A 13 -5.34 12.95 -5.62
N LYS A 14 -5.18 13.74 -4.57
CA LYS A 14 -4.24 14.88 -4.53
C LYS A 14 -3.58 14.99 -3.16
N PRO A 15 -2.35 14.52 -3.00
CA PRO A 15 -1.57 13.69 -3.92
C PRO A 15 -2.17 12.29 -4.08
N VAL A 16 -1.71 11.56 -5.08
CA VAL A 16 -2.21 10.21 -5.33
C VAL A 16 -1.62 9.26 -4.28
N VAL A 17 -2.40 8.98 -3.25
CA VAL A 17 -1.97 8.20 -2.10
C VAL A 17 -3.04 7.17 -1.76
N ALA A 18 -2.61 5.94 -1.52
CA ALA A 18 -3.49 4.88 -1.03
C ALA A 18 -3.31 4.73 0.48
N GLY A 19 -4.43 4.76 1.21
CA GLY A 19 -4.44 4.36 2.61
C GLY A 19 -4.61 2.85 2.69
N ILE A 20 -3.75 2.18 3.42
CA ILE A 20 -3.72 0.71 3.49
C ILE A 20 -3.79 0.27 4.95
N ASP A 21 -4.74 -0.63 5.24
CA ASP A 21 -4.79 -1.32 6.52
C ASP A 21 -3.85 -2.53 6.43
N MET A 22 -2.78 -2.51 7.20
CA MET A 22 -1.76 -3.54 7.14
C MET A 22 -2.16 -4.79 7.90
N THR A 23 -1.98 -5.94 7.27
CA THR A 23 -2.12 -7.26 7.90
C THR A 23 -0.80 -8.02 7.87
N GLY A 24 0.18 -7.49 7.18
CA GLY A 24 1.55 -8.00 7.13
C GLY A 24 2.53 -6.85 7.29
N THR A 25 3.78 -7.09 6.93
CA THR A 25 4.86 -6.11 7.09
C THR A 25 5.48 -5.78 5.74
N ILE A 26 5.71 -4.49 5.47
CA ILE A 26 6.47 -4.03 4.30
C ILE A 26 7.48 -2.97 4.72
N LYS A 27 8.51 -2.80 3.89
CA LYS A 27 9.54 -1.78 4.05
C LYS A 27 9.65 -0.93 2.81
N VAL A 28 10.15 0.28 2.97
CA VAL A 28 10.52 1.11 1.82
C VAL A 28 11.54 0.34 0.97
N GLY A 29 11.30 0.31 -0.34
CA GLY A 29 12.09 -0.46 -1.28
C GLY A 29 11.47 -1.80 -1.67
N ASP A 30 10.53 -2.30 -0.88
CA ASP A 30 9.81 -3.53 -1.23
C ASP A 30 8.90 -3.25 -2.43
N THR A 31 8.70 -4.28 -3.25
CA THR A 31 7.73 -4.21 -4.35
C THR A 31 6.39 -4.70 -3.86
N ILE A 32 5.34 -3.94 -4.14
CA ILE A 32 3.97 -4.33 -3.81
C ILE A 32 3.13 -4.39 -5.07
N HIS A 33 2.08 -5.22 -5.01
CA HIS A 33 1.13 -5.42 -6.10
C HIS A 33 -0.27 -5.17 -5.55
N ILE A 34 -0.95 -4.16 -6.06
CA ILE A 34 -2.31 -3.82 -5.65
C ILE A 34 -3.26 -4.35 -6.72
N VAL A 35 -4.18 -5.21 -6.30
CA VAL A 35 -5.11 -5.88 -7.21
C VAL A 35 -6.55 -5.72 -6.72
N GLY A 36 -7.41 -5.33 -7.61
CA GLY A 36 -8.84 -5.24 -7.36
C GLY A 36 -9.61 -5.49 -8.64
N HIS A 37 -10.91 -5.27 -8.59
CA HIS A 37 -11.78 -5.52 -9.75
C HIS A 37 -11.33 -4.76 -10.99
N THR A 38 -10.90 -3.51 -10.81
CA THR A 38 -10.42 -2.64 -11.89
C THR A 38 -9.00 -2.13 -11.63
N THR A 39 -8.32 -2.69 -10.66
CA THR A 39 -6.99 -2.24 -10.23
C THR A 39 -5.99 -3.38 -10.42
N ASP A 40 -4.88 -3.09 -11.05
CA ASP A 40 -3.75 -4.02 -11.17
C ASP A 40 -2.50 -3.20 -11.40
N MET A 41 -1.73 -2.99 -10.32
CA MET A 41 -0.49 -2.22 -10.40
C MET A 41 0.58 -2.80 -9.50
N GLU A 42 1.81 -2.82 -9.99
CA GLU A 42 2.97 -3.30 -9.26
C GLU A 42 4.04 -2.22 -9.28
N PHE A 43 4.58 -1.90 -8.12
CA PHE A 43 5.58 -0.83 -8.01
C PHE A 43 6.38 -0.97 -6.72
N ALA A 44 7.57 -0.33 -6.70
CA ALA A 44 8.40 -0.28 -5.52
C ALA A 44 7.92 0.85 -4.60
N VAL A 45 7.86 0.57 -3.30
CA VAL A 45 7.44 1.56 -2.30
C VAL A 45 8.56 2.58 -2.11
N GLY A 46 8.30 3.84 -2.48
CA GLY A 46 9.27 4.93 -2.34
C GLY A 46 9.19 5.63 -0.99
N SER A 47 7.99 5.75 -0.43
CA SER A 47 7.78 6.40 0.85
C SER A 47 6.48 5.94 1.48
N MET A 48 6.44 5.93 2.81
CA MET A 48 5.26 5.57 3.57
C MET A 48 5.10 6.52 4.75
N GLN A 49 3.86 6.73 5.18
CA GLN A 49 3.55 7.53 6.36
C GLN A 49 2.53 6.81 7.24
N VAL A 50 2.75 6.87 8.54
CA VAL A 50 1.79 6.45 9.56
C VAL A 50 1.54 7.65 10.45
N ASP A 51 0.26 8.08 10.59
CA ASP A 51 -0.12 9.28 11.35
C ASP A 51 0.68 10.52 10.91
N ASN A 52 0.84 10.69 9.58
CA ASN A 52 1.57 11.82 8.97
C ASN A 52 3.07 11.85 9.29
N VAL A 53 3.63 10.74 9.79
CA VAL A 53 5.04 10.60 10.08
C VAL A 53 5.65 9.59 9.10
N ASN A 54 6.74 9.96 8.47
CA ASN A 54 7.46 9.06 7.56
C ASN A 54 8.00 7.86 8.34
N VAL A 55 7.78 6.67 7.79
CA VAL A 55 8.27 5.43 8.39
C VAL A 55 8.97 4.60 7.32
N ASP A 56 9.93 3.79 7.75
CA ASP A 56 10.64 2.87 6.85
C ASP A 56 9.99 1.50 6.82
N VAL A 57 9.20 1.15 7.83
CA VAL A 57 8.57 -0.16 7.99
C VAL A 57 7.13 0.05 8.43
N ALA A 58 6.20 -0.66 7.79
CA ALA A 58 4.80 -0.72 8.21
C ALA A 58 4.51 -2.14 8.71
N LYS A 59 3.83 -2.23 9.84
CA LYS A 59 3.58 -3.50 10.57
C LYS A 59 2.10 -3.84 10.57
N PRO A 60 1.74 -5.11 10.86
CA PRO A 60 0.32 -5.47 11.02
C PRO A 60 -0.37 -4.57 12.02
N GLY A 61 -1.56 -4.11 11.67
CA GLY A 61 -2.35 -3.19 12.48
C GLY A 61 -2.12 -1.72 12.18
N ASP A 62 -1.08 -1.38 11.44
CA ASP A 62 -0.84 0.00 11.03
C ASP A 62 -1.79 0.41 9.91
N GLN A 63 -2.16 1.69 9.91
CA GLN A 63 -2.79 2.32 8.76
C GLN A 63 -1.73 3.19 8.10
N VAL A 64 -1.33 2.81 6.90
CA VAL A 64 -0.21 3.45 6.23
C VAL A 64 -0.68 4.15 4.96
N GLY A 65 -0.13 5.34 4.70
CA GLY A 65 -0.32 6.05 3.44
C GLY A 65 0.88 5.82 2.54
N ILE A 66 0.63 5.35 1.32
CA ILE A 66 1.68 5.06 0.34
C ILE A 66 1.36 5.78 -0.95
N LYS A 67 2.34 6.49 -1.51
CA LYS A 67 2.20 7.05 -2.85
C LYS A 67 2.10 5.92 -3.86
N VAL A 68 1.10 6.02 -4.73
CA VAL A 68 0.86 5.00 -5.76
C VAL A 68 0.92 5.65 -7.14
N PRO A 69 1.29 4.87 -8.17
CA PRO A 69 1.42 5.42 -9.54
C PRO A 69 0.08 5.66 -10.23
N ASP A 70 -0.99 5.06 -9.73
CA ASP A 70 -2.30 5.15 -10.36
C ASP A 70 -3.40 5.00 -9.32
N ARG A 71 -4.64 5.18 -9.75
CA ARG A 71 -5.80 5.09 -8.87
C ARG A 71 -6.04 3.65 -8.41
N CYS A 72 -6.41 3.50 -7.15
CA CYS A 72 -6.91 2.24 -6.61
C CYS A 72 -8.24 2.51 -5.88
N ARG A 73 -8.89 1.46 -5.40
CA ARG A 73 -10.21 1.55 -4.77
C ARG A 73 -10.20 0.88 -3.41
N ARG A 74 -11.12 1.31 -2.56
CA ARG A 74 -11.33 0.65 -1.26
C ARG A 74 -11.64 -0.83 -1.48
N GLY A 75 -11.04 -1.69 -0.66
CA GLY A 75 -11.23 -3.12 -0.74
C GLY A 75 -10.24 -3.83 -1.65
N ASP A 76 -9.45 -3.08 -2.44
CA ASP A 76 -8.39 -3.70 -3.25
C ASP A 76 -7.38 -4.36 -2.32
N LYS A 77 -6.86 -5.50 -2.75
CA LYS A 77 -5.89 -6.26 -1.98
C LYS A 77 -4.48 -5.83 -2.30
N VAL A 78 -3.62 -5.82 -1.29
CA VAL A 78 -2.22 -5.43 -1.43
C VAL A 78 -1.35 -6.64 -1.11
N TYR A 79 -0.46 -6.98 -2.04
CA TYR A 79 0.46 -8.10 -1.92
C TYR A 79 1.89 -7.60 -1.91
N LYS A 80 2.75 -8.30 -1.17
CA LYS A 80 4.19 -8.11 -1.25
C LYS A 80 4.75 -9.11 -2.25
N VAL A 81 5.52 -8.62 -3.20
CA VAL A 81 6.16 -9.44 -4.24
C VAL A 81 7.56 -9.82 -3.78
N THR A 82 7.84 -11.10 -3.72
CA THR A 82 9.17 -11.61 -3.32
C THR A 82 9.73 -12.57 -4.33
#